data_6fdfcb6d0cbd1dbab5499122151a0624
#
_entry.id   6fdfcb6d0cbd1dbab5499122151a0624
#
_cell.length_a   1.000
_cell.length_b   1.000
_cell.length_c   1.000
_cell.angle_alpha   90.00
_cell.angle_beta   90.00
_cell.angle_gamma   90.00
#
_symmetry.space_group_name_H-M   'P 1'
#
loop_
_entity.id
_entity.type
_entity.pdbx_description
1 polymer ?
#
loop_
_entity_poly.entity_id
_entity_poly.type
_entity_poly.pdbx_seq_one_letter_code
_entity_poly.pdbx_strand_id
1 'polypeptide(L)'
;MIPKVIHYCWLSGEAYPQKIEYCIATWHKIIPDYTFVLWDWQKCLDENIVIPWVKEAFDKKKYAFAADFIRMYALYKYGGIYLDSDVEVVKPFDDLLFLPYFIGREGVGNRVEVAAFGAEKGCEWIKLCMDYYEDRNFIKLDGTLDTKVIPDIVYEIITSHYHINNLSLIHISEPTRPY
;
A
#
# COMPACT_ATOMS: atom_id res chain seq x y z
N MET A 1 -16.73 -5.27 -5.67
CA MET A 1 -15.77 -5.48 -6.79
C MET A 1 -14.71 -4.41 -6.74
N ILE A 2 -13.43 -4.77 -6.81
CA ILE A 2 -12.29 -3.85 -6.78
C ILE A 2 -12.30 -3.01 -8.07
N PRO A 3 -12.29 -1.67 -8.01
CA PRO A 3 -12.26 -0.84 -9.20
C PRO A 3 -10.90 -0.89 -9.92
N LYS A 4 -10.91 -0.69 -11.25
CA LYS A 4 -9.70 -0.63 -12.10
C LYS A 4 -8.95 0.70 -11.89
N VAL A 5 -8.47 0.92 -10.67
CA VAL A 5 -7.70 2.09 -10.26
C VAL A 5 -6.41 1.65 -9.61
N ILE A 6 -5.29 2.14 -10.10
CA ILE A 6 -3.97 1.95 -9.49
C ILE A 6 -3.60 3.20 -8.71
N HIS A 7 -3.36 3.04 -7.43
CA HIS A 7 -2.81 4.08 -6.55
C HIS A 7 -1.32 3.82 -6.33
N TYR A 8 -0.51 4.86 -6.39
CA TYR A 8 0.93 4.78 -6.10
C TYR A 8 1.44 6.10 -5.52
N CYS A 9 2.52 6.05 -4.74
CA CYS A 9 3.10 7.21 -4.08
C CYS A 9 4.42 7.63 -4.72
N TRP A 10 4.61 8.95 -4.87
CA TRP A 10 5.90 9.56 -5.19
C TRP A 10 6.03 10.91 -4.49
N LEU A 11 6.53 10.90 -3.27
CA LEU A 11 6.51 12.06 -2.36
C LEU A 11 7.74 12.96 -2.45
N SER A 12 8.84 12.48 -3.06
CA SER A 12 10.09 13.25 -3.15
C SER A 12 9.98 14.48 -4.07
N GLY A 13 9.09 14.44 -5.06
CA GLY A 13 9.02 15.45 -6.12
C GLY A 13 10.20 15.42 -7.09
N GLU A 14 11.14 14.48 -6.93
CA GLU A 14 12.27 14.30 -7.83
C GLU A 14 11.87 13.55 -9.09
N ALA A 15 12.65 13.69 -10.16
CA ALA A 15 12.46 12.89 -11.36
C ALA A 15 12.54 11.39 -11.06
N TYR A 16 11.77 10.58 -11.77
CA TYR A 16 11.83 9.13 -11.60
C TYR A 16 13.21 8.58 -12.01
N PRO A 17 13.85 7.75 -11.16
CA PRO A 17 14.97 6.93 -11.60
C PRO A 17 14.55 5.97 -12.73
N GLN A 18 15.47 5.59 -13.60
CA GLN A 18 15.21 4.72 -14.75
C GLN A 18 14.44 3.43 -14.41
N LYS A 19 14.73 2.81 -13.25
CA LYS A 19 14.01 1.62 -12.79
C LYS A 19 12.53 1.91 -12.56
N ILE A 20 12.22 3.05 -11.94
CA ILE A 20 10.83 3.47 -11.66
C ILE A 20 10.10 3.79 -12.97
N GLU A 21 10.73 4.51 -13.88
CA GLU A 21 10.17 4.77 -15.22
C GLU A 21 9.84 3.46 -15.95
N TYR A 22 10.75 2.48 -15.90
CA TYR A 22 10.53 1.16 -16.49
C TYR A 22 9.30 0.48 -15.86
N CYS A 23 9.22 0.41 -14.53
CA CYS A 23 8.09 -0.23 -13.85
C CYS A 23 6.75 0.44 -14.22
N ILE A 24 6.67 1.77 -14.15
CA ILE A 24 5.46 2.52 -14.53
C ILE A 24 5.11 2.30 -16.01
N ALA A 25 6.10 2.21 -16.90
CA ALA A 25 5.86 1.90 -18.32
C ALA A 25 5.21 0.52 -18.52
N THR A 26 5.56 -0.47 -17.67
CA THR A 26 4.88 -1.78 -17.73
C THR A 26 3.40 -1.69 -17.37
N TRP A 27 3.02 -0.81 -16.44
CA TRP A 27 1.62 -0.59 -16.07
C TRP A 27 0.81 -0.10 -17.26
N HIS A 28 1.27 0.97 -17.91
CA HIS A 28 0.60 1.51 -19.10
C HIS A 28 0.53 0.53 -20.25
N LYS A 29 1.50 -0.40 -20.36
CA LYS A 29 1.54 -1.41 -21.40
C LYS A 29 0.59 -2.59 -21.12
N ILE A 30 0.54 -3.08 -19.88
CA ILE A 30 -0.12 -4.34 -19.52
C ILE A 30 -1.57 -4.11 -19.06
N ILE A 31 -1.84 -2.97 -18.42
CA ILE A 31 -3.16 -2.59 -17.87
C ILE A 31 -3.58 -1.20 -18.34
N PRO A 32 -3.63 -0.94 -19.67
CA PRO A 32 -3.88 0.39 -20.22
C PRO A 32 -5.30 0.93 -19.94
N ASP A 33 -6.23 0.07 -19.57
CA ASP A 33 -7.62 0.38 -19.23
C ASP A 33 -7.85 0.71 -17.74
N TYR A 34 -6.77 0.74 -16.94
CA TYR A 34 -6.82 1.17 -15.55
C TYR A 34 -6.57 2.67 -15.44
N THR A 35 -7.18 3.30 -14.45
CA THR A 35 -6.88 4.69 -14.07
C THR A 35 -5.69 4.71 -13.11
N PHE A 36 -4.71 5.57 -13.36
CA PHE A 36 -3.53 5.72 -12.50
C PHE A 36 -3.65 6.98 -11.66
N VAL A 37 -3.53 6.85 -10.35
CA VAL A 37 -3.64 7.94 -9.37
C VAL A 37 -2.34 8.07 -8.60
N LEU A 38 -1.58 9.11 -8.94
CA LEU A 38 -0.38 9.49 -8.18
C LEU A 38 -0.78 10.19 -6.88
N TRP A 39 -0.19 9.74 -5.79
CA TRP A 39 -0.20 10.39 -4.49
C TRP A 39 1.13 11.10 -4.29
N ASP A 40 1.17 12.36 -4.67
CA ASP A 40 2.25 13.29 -4.34
C ASP A 40 1.90 14.11 -3.09
N TRP A 41 2.80 15.00 -2.68
CA TRP A 41 2.57 15.83 -1.50
C TRP A 41 1.38 16.76 -1.65
N GLN A 42 1.20 17.36 -2.85
CA GLN A 42 0.07 18.27 -3.09
C GLN A 42 -1.26 17.53 -2.95
N LYS A 43 -1.38 16.34 -3.53
CA LYS A 43 -2.59 15.54 -3.40
C LYS A 43 -2.87 15.16 -1.94
N CYS A 44 -1.85 14.87 -1.14
CA CYS A 44 -2.03 14.61 0.29
C CYS A 44 -2.58 15.83 1.05
N LEU A 45 -2.14 17.05 0.69
CA LEU A 45 -2.69 18.30 1.22
C LEU A 45 -4.15 18.49 0.80
N ASP A 46 -4.45 18.33 -0.48
CA ASP A 46 -5.80 18.51 -1.05
C ASP A 46 -6.82 17.53 -0.43
N GLU A 47 -6.37 16.31 -0.13
CA GLU A 47 -7.18 15.27 0.54
C GLU A 47 -7.25 15.43 2.06
N ASN A 48 -6.51 16.40 2.63
CA ASN A 48 -6.42 16.67 4.08
C ASN A 48 -6.00 15.42 4.89
N ILE A 49 -5.01 14.69 4.39
CA ILE A 49 -4.51 13.45 5.02
C ILE A 49 -3.12 13.58 5.63
N VAL A 50 -2.66 14.81 5.79
CA VAL A 50 -1.36 15.09 6.40
C VAL A 50 -1.47 15.04 7.93
N ILE A 51 -1.72 13.83 8.45
CA ILE A 51 -1.70 13.53 9.89
C ILE A 51 -0.27 13.66 10.46
N PRO A 52 -0.09 13.71 11.80
CA PRO A 52 1.25 13.85 12.41
C PRO A 52 2.26 12.84 11.89
N TRP A 53 1.91 11.55 11.79
CA TRP A 53 2.76 10.51 11.21
C TRP A 53 3.27 10.85 9.81
N VAL A 54 2.35 11.19 8.91
CA VAL A 54 2.67 11.51 7.50
C VAL A 54 3.56 12.74 7.42
N LYS A 55 3.24 13.80 8.17
CA LYS A 55 4.00 15.04 8.19
C LYS A 55 5.43 14.84 8.68
N GLU A 56 5.60 14.19 9.81
CA GLU A 56 6.90 13.96 10.43
C GLU A 56 7.78 13.04 9.58
N ALA A 57 7.20 11.96 9.01
CA ALA A 57 7.92 11.07 8.09
C ALA A 57 8.36 11.80 6.82
N PHE A 58 7.47 12.64 6.25
CA PHE A 58 7.80 13.47 5.09
C PHE A 58 8.93 14.46 5.39
N ASP A 59 8.87 15.21 6.50
CA ASP A 59 9.88 16.20 6.90
C ASP A 59 11.26 15.54 7.14
N LYS A 60 11.25 14.28 7.59
CA LYS A 60 12.48 13.47 7.74
C LYS A 60 12.92 12.80 6.44
N LYS A 61 12.25 13.04 5.31
CA LYS A 61 12.48 12.38 4.01
C LYS A 61 12.38 10.86 4.10
N LYS A 62 11.56 10.35 5.02
CA LYS A 62 11.25 8.93 5.20
C LYS A 62 9.96 8.60 4.44
N TYR A 63 9.98 8.82 3.13
CA TYR A 63 8.79 8.77 2.27
C TYR A 63 8.06 7.44 2.29
N ALA A 64 8.78 6.32 2.45
CA ALA A 64 8.16 5.00 2.59
C ALA A 64 7.21 4.93 3.79
N PHE A 65 7.60 5.48 4.96
CA PHE A 65 6.75 5.51 6.15
C PHE A 65 5.56 6.47 6.00
N ALA A 66 5.71 7.58 5.28
CA ALA A 66 4.58 8.43 4.93
C ALA A 66 3.60 7.70 4.00
N ALA A 67 4.11 6.96 3.01
CA ALA A 67 3.31 6.17 2.09
C ALA A 67 2.54 5.03 2.78
N ASP A 68 2.98 4.54 3.94
CA ASP A 68 2.30 3.48 4.68
C ASP A 68 0.86 3.86 5.08
N PHE A 69 0.64 5.09 5.53
CA PHE A 69 -0.72 5.59 5.78
C PHE A 69 -1.47 5.88 4.47
N ILE A 70 -0.78 6.53 3.52
CA ILE A 70 -1.40 6.99 2.26
C ILE A 70 -1.97 5.81 1.46
N ARG A 71 -1.24 4.67 1.37
CA ARG A 71 -1.72 3.47 0.68
C ARG A 71 -3.01 2.91 1.29
N MET A 72 -3.11 2.91 2.61
CA MET A 72 -4.31 2.46 3.32
C MET A 72 -5.48 3.43 3.10
N TYR A 73 -5.25 4.73 3.22
CA TYR A 73 -6.26 5.74 2.96
C TYR A 73 -6.81 5.66 1.53
N ALA A 74 -5.91 5.56 0.54
CA ALA A 74 -6.31 5.48 -0.86
C ALA A 74 -7.26 4.31 -1.12
N LEU A 75 -6.90 3.12 -0.66
CA LEU A 75 -7.74 1.93 -0.84
C LEU A 75 -9.01 1.97 -0.01
N TYR A 76 -8.96 2.46 1.24
CA TYR A 76 -10.17 2.57 2.06
C TYR A 76 -11.19 3.53 1.44
N LYS A 77 -10.73 4.70 1.00
CA LYS A 77 -11.61 5.78 0.49
C LYS A 77 -12.12 5.51 -0.92
N TYR A 78 -11.28 4.96 -1.78
CA TYR A 78 -11.58 4.85 -3.21
C TYR A 78 -11.74 3.39 -3.68
N GLY A 79 -11.18 2.44 -2.97
CA GLY A 79 -10.96 1.09 -3.49
C GLY A 79 -9.88 1.09 -4.58
N GLY A 80 -9.60 -0.07 -5.14
CA GLY A 80 -8.60 -0.21 -6.20
C GLY A 80 -7.40 -1.05 -5.77
N ILE A 81 -6.30 -0.84 -6.43
CA ILE A 81 -5.05 -1.55 -6.22
C ILE A 81 -3.96 -0.54 -5.87
N TYR A 82 -3.20 -0.80 -4.82
CA TYR A 82 -1.98 -0.05 -4.54
C TYR A 82 -0.78 -0.79 -5.11
N LEU A 83 0.11 -0.05 -5.76
CA LEU A 83 1.42 -0.53 -6.20
C LEU A 83 2.51 0.41 -5.68
N ASP A 84 3.58 -0.16 -5.11
CA ASP A 84 4.81 0.61 -4.94
C ASP A 84 5.38 0.95 -6.32
N SER A 85 5.98 2.13 -6.46
CA SER A 85 6.42 2.65 -7.76
C SER A 85 7.50 1.80 -8.46
N ASP A 86 8.16 0.90 -7.73
CA ASP A 86 9.16 -0.04 -8.24
C ASP A 86 8.62 -1.46 -8.53
N VAL A 87 7.31 -1.64 -8.50
CA VAL A 87 6.64 -2.90 -8.87
C VAL A 87 6.50 -2.99 -10.38
N GLU A 88 6.98 -4.07 -10.98
CA GLU A 88 6.75 -4.41 -12.38
C GLU A 88 5.43 -5.16 -12.53
N VAL A 89 4.56 -4.72 -13.43
CA VAL A 89 3.33 -5.45 -13.77
C VAL A 89 3.60 -6.33 -14.99
N VAL A 90 3.42 -7.64 -14.80
CA VAL A 90 3.67 -8.64 -15.85
C VAL A 90 2.39 -9.25 -16.43
N LYS A 91 1.26 -9.10 -15.74
CA LYS A 91 -0.07 -9.54 -16.19
C LYS A 91 -1.17 -8.66 -15.57
N PRO A 92 -2.36 -8.58 -16.21
CA PRO A 92 -3.51 -7.87 -15.64
C PRO A 92 -3.97 -8.45 -14.30
N PHE A 93 -4.66 -7.61 -13.51
CA PHE A 93 -5.26 -8.00 -12.22
C PHE A 93 -6.73 -8.43 -12.36
N ASP A 94 -7.26 -8.52 -13.57
CA ASP A 94 -8.68 -8.72 -13.84
C ASP A 94 -9.27 -9.94 -13.11
N ASP A 95 -8.49 -11.03 -12.98
CA ASP A 95 -8.88 -12.25 -12.26
C ASP A 95 -9.02 -12.05 -10.74
N LEU A 96 -8.55 -10.93 -10.21
CA LEU A 96 -8.60 -10.61 -8.78
C LEU A 96 -9.66 -9.56 -8.44
N LEU A 97 -10.21 -8.85 -9.43
CA LEU A 97 -11.11 -7.72 -9.20
C LEU A 97 -12.47 -8.10 -8.62
N PHE A 98 -12.89 -9.35 -8.74
CA PHE A 98 -14.15 -9.85 -8.16
C PHE A 98 -14.04 -10.18 -6.66
N LEU A 99 -12.81 -10.24 -6.13
CA LEU A 99 -12.57 -10.46 -4.71
C LEU A 99 -12.89 -9.20 -3.90
N PRO A 100 -13.28 -9.31 -2.63
CA PRO A 100 -13.43 -8.15 -1.74
C PRO A 100 -12.08 -7.49 -1.46
N TYR A 101 -11.00 -8.27 -1.46
CA TYR A 101 -9.61 -7.83 -1.37
C TYR A 101 -8.66 -8.94 -1.83
N PHE A 102 -7.43 -8.56 -2.16
CA PHE A 102 -6.31 -9.48 -2.32
C PHE A 102 -5.04 -8.87 -1.72
N ILE A 103 -4.23 -9.69 -1.11
CA ILE A 103 -2.93 -9.33 -0.56
C ILE A 103 -2.00 -10.54 -0.65
N GLY A 104 -0.77 -10.33 -1.08
CA GLY A 104 0.22 -11.38 -1.20
C GLY A 104 0.84 -11.76 0.15
N ARG A 105 1.54 -12.90 0.16
CA ARG A 105 2.39 -13.32 1.28
C ARG A 105 3.84 -13.07 0.90
N GLU A 106 4.63 -12.49 1.78
CA GLU A 106 6.08 -12.39 1.60
C GLU A 106 6.71 -13.78 1.76
N GLY A 107 7.48 -14.21 0.75
CA GLY A 107 7.89 -15.59 0.47
C GLY A 107 8.37 -16.46 1.64
N VAL A 108 9.09 -15.93 2.64
CA VAL A 108 9.53 -16.68 3.83
C VAL A 108 9.11 -15.94 5.09
N GLY A 109 8.25 -16.59 5.89
CA GLY A 109 7.79 -16.03 7.17
C GLY A 109 6.29 -15.73 7.19
N ASN A 110 5.86 -15.09 8.27
CA ASN A 110 4.46 -14.71 8.51
C ASN A 110 4.22 -13.23 8.18
N ARG A 111 4.73 -12.75 7.06
CA ARG A 111 4.55 -11.36 6.61
C ARG A 111 3.64 -11.31 5.40
N VAL A 112 2.97 -10.20 5.25
CA VAL A 112 2.15 -9.88 4.08
C VAL A 112 2.91 -8.97 3.13
N GLU A 113 2.66 -9.14 1.83
CA GLU A 113 3.22 -8.29 0.79
C GLU A 113 2.33 -7.05 0.61
N VAL A 114 2.85 -5.88 0.94
CA VAL A 114 2.10 -4.63 0.86
C VAL A 114 2.58 -3.69 -0.26
N ALA A 115 3.52 -4.15 -1.08
CA ALA A 115 3.94 -3.42 -2.28
C ALA A 115 2.91 -3.55 -3.43
N ALA A 116 2.10 -4.63 -3.41
CA ALA A 116 1.04 -4.87 -4.40
C ALA A 116 -0.16 -5.56 -3.73
N PHE A 117 -1.25 -4.83 -3.50
CA PHE A 117 -2.47 -5.38 -2.93
C PHE A 117 -3.68 -4.55 -3.35
N GLY A 118 -4.87 -5.10 -3.24
CA GLY A 118 -6.09 -4.43 -3.67
C GLY A 118 -7.27 -4.73 -2.77
N ALA A 119 -8.23 -3.80 -2.74
CA ALA A 119 -9.46 -3.96 -1.97
C ALA A 119 -10.63 -3.16 -2.54
N GLU A 120 -11.84 -3.58 -2.21
CA GLU A 120 -13.04 -2.77 -2.36
C GLU A 120 -12.98 -1.55 -1.42
N LYS A 121 -13.63 -0.47 -1.84
CA LYS A 121 -13.82 0.71 -0.98
C LYS A 121 -14.47 0.33 0.35
N GLY A 122 -13.95 0.87 1.45
CA GLY A 122 -14.49 0.64 2.80
C GLY A 122 -14.08 -0.70 3.42
N CYS A 123 -13.04 -1.35 2.91
CA CYS A 123 -12.53 -2.62 3.44
C CYS A 123 -12.11 -2.46 4.92
N GLU A 124 -12.68 -3.31 5.80
CA GLU A 124 -12.59 -3.19 7.25
C GLU A 124 -11.15 -3.28 7.78
N TRP A 125 -10.38 -4.29 7.37
CA TRP A 125 -9.01 -4.44 7.87
C TRP A 125 -8.10 -3.29 7.42
N ILE A 126 -8.37 -2.66 6.26
CA ILE A 126 -7.65 -1.46 5.82
C ILE A 126 -7.98 -0.28 6.73
N LYS A 127 -9.25 -0.13 7.17
CA LYS A 127 -9.61 0.89 8.16
C LYS A 127 -8.84 0.72 9.45
N LEU A 128 -8.74 -0.51 9.96
CA LEU A 128 -7.96 -0.80 11.16
C LEU A 128 -6.47 -0.46 11.00
N CYS A 129 -5.91 -0.69 9.80
CA CYS A 129 -4.55 -0.27 9.50
C CYS A 129 -4.39 1.26 9.45
N MET A 130 -5.40 1.99 8.95
CA MET A 130 -5.41 3.45 9.02
C MET A 130 -5.45 3.95 10.46
N ASP A 131 -6.36 3.38 11.27
CA ASP A 131 -6.56 3.75 12.68
C ASP A 131 -5.27 3.57 13.49
N TYR A 132 -4.44 2.59 13.11
CA TYR A 132 -3.13 2.41 13.72
C TYR A 132 -2.25 3.67 13.64
N TYR A 133 -2.38 4.47 12.59
CA TYR A 133 -1.56 5.67 12.35
C TYR A 133 -2.20 6.98 12.82
N GLU A 134 -3.54 7.05 12.98
CA GLU A 134 -4.27 8.31 13.19
C GLU A 134 -3.78 9.10 14.41
N ASP A 135 -3.52 8.42 15.53
CA ASP A 135 -3.07 9.05 16.78
C ASP A 135 -1.58 8.82 17.07
N ARG A 136 -0.79 8.49 16.06
CA ARG A 136 0.63 8.20 16.21
C ARG A 136 1.51 9.29 15.64
N ASN A 137 2.64 9.49 16.31
CA ASN A 137 3.75 10.28 15.82
C ASN A 137 4.82 9.35 15.26
N PHE A 138 5.42 9.73 14.14
CA PHE A 138 6.58 9.04 13.57
C PHE A 138 7.85 9.28 14.41
N ILE A 139 7.92 10.45 15.06
CA ILE A 139 8.98 10.80 16.01
C ILE A 139 8.46 10.51 17.42
N LYS A 140 9.06 9.54 18.11
CA LYS A 140 8.72 9.18 19.48
C LYS A 140 9.09 10.28 20.47
N LEU A 141 8.55 10.21 21.70
CA LEU A 141 8.81 11.20 22.75
C LEU A 141 10.30 11.29 23.15
N ASP A 142 11.07 10.23 22.94
CA ASP A 142 12.51 10.19 23.16
C ASP A 142 13.34 10.70 21.98
N GLY A 143 12.69 11.18 20.92
CA GLY A 143 13.30 11.69 19.70
C GLY A 143 13.72 10.61 18.68
N THR A 144 13.56 9.33 19.00
CA THR A 144 13.80 8.24 18.03
C THR A 144 12.66 8.11 17.04
N LEU A 145 12.93 7.47 15.89
CA LEU A 145 11.89 7.24 14.87
C LEU A 145 11.16 5.91 15.14
N ASP A 146 9.85 5.89 14.89
CA ASP A 146 9.09 4.65 14.88
C ASP A 146 9.25 3.97 13.51
N THR A 147 10.13 2.98 13.46
CA THR A 147 10.51 2.28 12.24
C THR A 147 9.86 0.91 12.11
N LYS A 148 8.75 0.65 12.83
CA LYS A 148 7.98 -0.58 12.64
C LYS A 148 7.46 -0.62 11.20
N VAL A 149 7.76 -1.70 10.49
CA VAL A 149 7.43 -1.82 9.06
C VAL A 149 5.97 -2.25 8.86
N ILE A 150 5.34 -1.71 7.84
CA ILE A 150 3.92 -1.96 7.56
C ILE A 150 3.55 -3.44 7.34
N PRO A 151 4.38 -4.33 6.74
CA PRO A 151 4.06 -5.75 6.67
C PRO A 151 3.78 -6.39 8.03
N ASP A 152 4.55 -6.02 9.06
CA ASP A 152 4.35 -6.53 10.43
C ASP A 152 3.06 -5.95 11.05
N ILE A 153 2.78 -4.67 10.82
CA ILE A 153 1.58 -3.98 11.32
C ILE A 153 0.32 -4.64 10.73
N VAL A 154 0.29 -4.80 9.42
CA VAL A 154 -0.85 -5.42 8.71
C VAL A 154 -1.03 -6.87 9.15
N TYR A 155 0.06 -7.64 9.27
CA TYR A 155 0.00 -9.01 9.76
C TYR A 155 -0.63 -9.09 11.15
N GLU A 156 -0.16 -8.29 12.10
CA GLU A 156 -0.67 -8.27 13.47
C GLU A 156 -2.15 -7.87 13.54
N ILE A 157 -2.55 -6.85 12.76
CA ILE A 157 -3.94 -6.38 12.72
C ILE A 157 -4.86 -7.46 12.16
N ILE A 158 -4.52 -8.04 11.01
CA ILE A 158 -5.35 -9.07 10.36
C ILE A 158 -5.46 -10.30 11.27
N THR A 159 -4.35 -10.79 11.80
CA THR A 159 -4.36 -12.00 12.62
C THR A 159 -5.10 -11.81 13.95
N SER A 160 -4.95 -10.64 14.58
CA SER A 160 -5.66 -10.32 15.82
C SER A 160 -7.16 -10.13 15.58
N HIS A 161 -7.55 -9.38 14.55
CA HIS A 161 -8.94 -9.05 14.26
C HIS A 161 -9.76 -10.28 13.85
N TYR A 162 -9.20 -11.11 12.96
CA TYR A 162 -9.88 -12.31 12.47
C TYR A 162 -9.57 -13.58 13.28
N HIS A 163 -8.82 -13.47 14.40
CA HIS A 163 -8.40 -14.59 15.24
C HIS A 163 -7.71 -15.74 14.48
N ILE A 164 -6.89 -15.38 13.50
CA ILE A 164 -6.22 -16.33 12.61
C ILE A 164 -4.85 -16.67 13.15
N ASN A 165 -4.61 -17.94 13.45
CA ASN A 165 -3.32 -18.42 13.94
C ASN A 165 -2.27 -18.61 12.84
N ASN A 166 -2.70 -18.66 11.55
CA ASN A 166 -1.81 -18.84 10.41
C ASN A 166 -2.44 -18.28 9.14
N LEU A 167 -1.73 -17.36 8.46
CA LEU A 167 -2.18 -16.75 7.19
C LEU A 167 -2.34 -17.74 6.03
N SER A 168 -1.86 -18.99 6.15
CA SER A 168 -2.06 -20.01 5.12
C SER A 168 -3.54 -20.36 4.87
N LEU A 169 -4.44 -19.90 5.71
CA LEU A 169 -5.90 -20.10 5.59
C LEU A 169 -6.61 -18.94 4.88
N ILE A 170 -5.93 -17.82 4.62
CA ILE A 170 -6.45 -16.75 3.78
C ILE A 170 -6.05 -17.09 2.34
N HIS A 171 -7.01 -17.08 1.39
CA HIS A 171 -6.72 -17.28 -0.02
C HIS A 171 -5.81 -16.16 -0.55
N ILE A 172 -4.50 -16.36 -0.39
CA ILE A 172 -3.46 -15.52 -0.96
C ILE A 172 -2.96 -16.26 -2.18
N SER A 173 -3.44 -15.87 -3.36
CA SER A 173 -2.84 -16.35 -4.60
C SER A 173 -1.51 -15.64 -4.80
N GLU A 174 -0.40 -16.34 -4.58
CA GLU A 174 0.92 -15.83 -4.99
C GLU A 174 0.91 -15.59 -6.51
N PRO A 175 1.35 -14.41 -6.97
CA PRO A 175 1.76 -14.30 -8.36
C PRO A 175 3.02 -15.17 -8.50
N THR A 176 2.89 -16.27 -9.22
CA THR A 176 4.03 -17.13 -9.58
C THR A 176 5.07 -16.27 -10.30
N ARG A 177 6.20 -16.00 -9.66
CA ARG A 177 7.39 -15.50 -10.36
C ARG A 177 7.89 -16.63 -11.26
N PRO A 178 7.95 -16.48 -12.58
CA PRO A 178 8.80 -17.34 -13.39
C PRO A 178 10.25 -17.03 -13.03
N TYR A 179 11.01 -18.07 -12.77
CA TYR A 179 12.46 -18.02 -12.61
C TYR A 179 13.15 -17.44 -13.85
#